data_45af1abcc83d0121bf97a2956a5802b4
#
_entry.id   45af1abcc83d0121bf97a2956a5802b4
#
_cell.length_a   1.000
_cell.length_b   1.000
_cell.length_c   1.000
_cell.angle_alpha   90.00
_cell.angle_beta   90.00
_cell.angle_gamma   90.00
#
_symmetry.space_group_name_H-M   'P 1'
#
loop_
_entity.id
_entity.type
_entity.pdbx_description
1 polymer ?
#
loop_
_entity_poly.entity_id
_entity_poly.type
_entity_poly.pdbx_seq_one_letter_code
_entity_poly.pdbx_strand_id
1 'polypeptide(L)'
;MSRGLGDVYKRQLYYRLNVVSLKIPALAERTEDIPLLANHLLRQAAERHKPFVRAFSTDAMKRLMTASWPGNVRQLVNVIEQCVALTSSPVISDALVEQALEGENTALPTFVEARNQFELNYLRKLLQITKGNVTHAARMAGRNRTEFYKLLSRHELDANDFKE
;
A
#
# COMPACT_ATOMS: atom_id res chain seq x y z
N MET A 1 18.50 29.76 -11.43
CA MET A 1 19.56 29.26 -10.55
C MET A 1 19.29 29.70 -9.11
N SER A 2 18.39 29.05 -8.39
CA SER A 2 18.09 29.40 -6.97
C SER A 2 17.76 28.16 -6.10
N ARG A 3 18.31 26.98 -6.46
CA ARG A 3 18.04 25.71 -5.72
C ARG A 3 18.99 25.43 -4.55
N GLY A 4 20.07 26.21 -4.36
CA GLY A 4 21.14 25.86 -3.42
C GLY A 4 21.00 26.42 -1.99
N LEU A 5 20.47 27.63 -1.82
CA LEU A 5 20.45 28.30 -0.52
C LEU A 5 19.40 27.71 0.45
N GLY A 6 18.21 27.40 -0.04
CA GLY A 6 17.15 26.83 0.80
C GLY A 6 17.48 25.46 1.40
N ASP A 7 18.21 24.63 0.69
CA ASP A 7 18.59 23.28 1.14
C ASP A 7 19.71 23.31 2.21
N VAL A 8 20.63 24.26 2.13
CA VAL A 8 21.69 24.44 3.13
C VAL A 8 21.11 24.88 4.46
N TYR A 9 20.21 25.87 4.47
CA TYR A 9 19.53 26.33 5.69
C TYR A 9 18.62 25.27 6.29
N LYS A 10 17.90 24.50 5.47
CA LYS A 10 17.06 23.37 5.94
C LYS A 10 17.91 22.30 6.61
N ARG A 11 19.07 21.94 6.06
CA ARG A 11 19.98 20.98 6.68
C ARG A 11 20.56 21.52 8.01
N GLN A 12 21.01 22.76 8.05
CA GLN A 12 21.54 23.36 9.27
C GLN A 12 20.49 23.43 10.37
N LEU A 13 19.24 23.78 10.03
CA LEU A 13 18.12 23.77 10.96
C LEU A 13 17.80 22.35 11.43
N TYR A 14 17.79 21.39 10.52
CA TYR A 14 17.55 19.98 10.83
C TYR A 14 18.57 19.45 11.85
N TYR A 15 19.86 19.70 11.67
CA TYR A 15 20.91 19.24 12.61
C TYR A 15 20.83 19.92 13.96
N ARG A 16 20.31 21.14 14.05
CA ARG A 16 20.10 21.83 15.34
C ARG A 16 18.86 21.35 16.09
N LEU A 17 17.83 20.92 15.38
CA LEU A 17 16.57 20.43 15.96
C LEU A 17 16.58 18.93 16.24
N ASN A 18 17.39 18.16 15.50
CA ASN A 18 17.46 16.72 15.62
C ASN A 18 18.40 16.25 16.72
N VAL A 19 18.12 16.66 17.96
CA VAL A 19 18.88 16.28 19.17
C VAL A 19 18.52 14.86 19.60
N VAL A 20 17.24 14.45 19.41
CA VAL A 20 16.74 13.11 19.68
C VAL A 20 15.84 12.69 18.51
N SER A 21 16.20 11.63 17.82
CA SER A 21 15.39 11.05 16.71
C SER A 21 14.61 9.85 17.20
N LEU A 22 13.30 9.98 17.25
CA LEU A 22 12.38 8.85 17.48
C LEU A 22 11.84 8.37 16.13
N LYS A 23 12.21 7.16 15.75
CA LYS A 23 11.68 6.52 14.53
C LYS A 23 10.37 5.80 14.88
N ILE A 24 9.27 6.32 14.40
CA ILE A 24 7.97 5.65 14.52
C ILE A 24 7.83 4.68 13.34
N PRO A 25 7.58 3.36 13.59
CA PRO A 25 7.38 2.40 12.52
C PRO A 25 6.13 2.73 11.68
N ALA A 26 6.15 2.35 10.41
CA ALA A 26 5.01 2.49 9.52
C ALA A 26 3.81 1.67 10.04
N LEU A 27 2.58 2.08 9.67
CA LEU A 27 1.37 1.38 10.11
C LEU A 27 1.34 -0.08 9.60
N ALA A 28 1.90 -0.33 8.43
CA ALA A 28 2.05 -1.67 7.86
C ALA A 28 3.00 -2.59 8.68
N GLU A 29 3.91 -2.02 9.48
CA GLU A 29 4.83 -2.77 10.36
C GLU A 29 4.22 -3.05 11.75
N ARG A 30 3.06 -2.45 12.05
CA ARG A 30 2.33 -2.61 13.32
C ARG A 30 0.85 -2.91 13.08
N THR A 31 0.60 -3.94 12.32
CA THR A 31 -0.76 -4.37 11.94
C THR A 31 -1.65 -4.70 13.13
N GLU A 32 -1.05 -5.08 14.27
CA GLU A 32 -1.74 -5.37 15.52
C GLU A 32 -2.45 -4.15 16.13
N ASP A 33 -1.96 -2.94 15.84
CA ASP A 33 -2.56 -1.69 16.30
C ASP A 33 -3.77 -1.29 15.46
N ILE A 34 -3.90 -1.80 14.23
CA ILE A 34 -4.94 -1.40 13.27
C ILE A 34 -6.35 -1.60 13.82
N PRO A 35 -6.72 -2.74 14.45
CA PRO A 35 -8.07 -2.91 14.98
C PRO A 35 -8.42 -1.91 16.06
N LEU A 36 -7.49 -1.59 16.96
CA LEU A 36 -7.69 -0.60 18.02
C LEU A 36 -7.87 0.80 17.45
N LEU A 37 -6.98 1.20 16.54
CA LEU A 37 -7.03 2.49 15.86
C LEU A 37 -8.30 2.63 15.02
N ALA A 38 -8.64 1.61 14.22
CA ALA A 38 -9.82 1.62 13.38
C ALA A 38 -11.11 1.77 14.18
N ASN A 39 -11.26 1.04 15.29
CA ASN A 39 -12.43 1.16 16.16
C ASN A 39 -12.50 2.53 16.87
N HIS A 40 -11.36 3.09 17.26
CA HIS A 40 -11.32 4.44 17.84
C HIS A 40 -11.74 5.50 16.82
N LEU A 41 -11.18 5.47 15.63
CA LEU A 41 -11.50 6.40 14.54
C LEU A 41 -12.95 6.25 14.07
N LEU A 42 -13.45 5.01 14.01
CA LEU A 42 -14.85 4.75 13.68
C LEU A 42 -15.79 5.45 14.67
N ARG A 43 -15.54 5.35 15.99
CA ARG A 43 -16.36 6.03 16.99
C ARG A 43 -16.34 7.54 16.79
N GLN A 44 -15.17 8.13 16.61
CA GLN A 44 -15.03 9.58 16.39
C GLN A 44 -15.77 10.03 15.13
N ALA A 45 -15.64 9.30 14.01
CA ALA A 45 -16.30 9.62 12.76
C ALA A 45 -17.82 9.42 12.87
N ALA A 46 -18.27 8.33 13.51
CA ALA A 46 -19.68 8.03 13.71
C ALA A 46 -20.37 9.09 14.59
N GLU A 47 -19.76 9.52 15.68
CA GLU A 47 -20.29 10.59 16.55
C GLU A 47 -20.54 11.89 15.79
N ARG A 48 -19.66 12.22 14.83
CA ARG A 48 -19.77 13.46 14.04
C ARG A 48 -20.80 13.39 12.92
N HIS A 49 -20.94 12.22 12.29
CA HIS A 49 -21.67 12.11 11.03
C HIS A 49 -22.85 11.15 11.07
N LYS A 50 -22.68 9.96 11.64
CA LYS A 50 -23.69 8.89 11.62
C LYS A 50 -23.66 8.05 12.91
N PRO A 51 -24.30 8.49 14.01
CA PRO A 51 -24.22 7.82 15.29
C PRO A 51 -24.74 6.37 15.33
N PHE A 52 -25.42 5.92 14.27
CA PHE A 52 -25.91 4.54 14.19
C PHE A 52 -24.82 3.54 13.73
N VAL A 53 -23.71 4.01 13.13
CA VAL A 53 -22.60 3.15 12.69
C VAL A 53 -21.78 2.73 13.91
N ARG A 54 -21.59 1.43 14.11
CA ARG A 54 -21.03 0.90 15.36
C ARG A 54 -19.83 -0.01 15.20
N ALA A 55 -19.70 -0.71 14.07
CA ALA A 55 -18.68 -1.75 13.90
C ALA A 55 -18.28 -1.94 12.44
N PHE A 56 -17.12 -2.56 12.24
CA PHE A 56 -16.73 -3.20 10.98
C PHE A 56 -17.17 -4.65 10.97
N SER A 57 -17.48 -5.21 9.79
CA SER A 57 -17.61 -6.65 9.64
C SER A 57 -16.24 -7.32 9.86
N THR A 58 -16.24 -8.62 10.16
CA THR A 58 -14.99 -9.39 10.36
C THR A 58 -14.10 -9.32 9.15
N ASP A 59 -14.68 -9.39 7.96
CA ASP A 59 -13.90 -9.36 6.70
C ASP A 59 -13.42 -7.96 6.37
N ALA A 60 -14.21 -6.90 6.66
CA ALA A 60 -13.77 -5.52 6.58
C ALA A 60 -12.55 -5.26 7.48
N MET A 61 -12.57 -5.75 8.72
CA MET A 61 -11.44 -5.60 9.63
C MET A 61 -10.20 -6.36 9.13
N LYS A 62 -10.34 -7.57 8.61
CA LYS A 62 -9.23 -8.32 8.01
C LYS A 62 -8.62 -7.55 6.84
N ARG A 63 -9.46 -6.95 5.97
CA ARG A 63 -8.98 -6.14 4.85
C ARG A 63 -8.19 -4.93 5.31
N LEU A 64 -8.67 -4.21 6.33
CA LEU A 64 -7.91 -3.11 6.94
C LEU A 64 -6.54 -3.56 7.46
N MET A 65 -6.46 -4.74 8.09
CA MET A 65 -5.20 -5.29 8.62
C MET A 65 -4.22 -5.72 7.53
N THR A 66 -4.71 -6.11 6.35
CA THR A 66 -3.87 -6.58 5.23
C THR A 66 -3.52 -5.50 4.22
N ALA A 67 -4.10 -4.31 4.33
CA ALA A 67 -3.84 -3.19 3.44
C ALA A 67 -2.44 -2.59 3.64
N SER A 68 -1.88 -1.98 2.60
CA SER A 68 -0.48 -1.52 2.55
C SER A 68 -0.26 -0.11 3.07
N TRP A 69 -1.11 0.59 3.61
CA TRP A 69 -1.08 1.91 4.26
C TRP A 69 0.10 2.86 3.91
N PRO A 70 0.35 3.22 2.64
CA PRO A 70 1.43 4.15 2.28
C PRO A 70 1.27 5.53 2.92
N GLY A 71 0.03 5.98 3.17
CA GLY A 71 -0.30 7.20 3.90
C GLY A 71 -0.43 7.03 5.42
N ASN A 72 -0.07 5.85 5.95
CA ASN A 72 -0.10 5.53 7.38
C ASN A 72 -1.44 5.87 8.05
N VAL A 73 -1.41 6.42 9.27
CA VAL A 73 -2.60 6.76 10.05
C VAL A 73 -3.49 7.79 9.35
N ARG A 74 -2.91 8.73 8.58
CA ARG A 74 -3.70 9.72 7.83
C ARG A 74 -4.60 9.06 6.79
N GLN A 75 -4.07 8.08 6.07
CA GLN A 75 -4.85 7.31 5.11
C GLN A 75 -5.93 6.47 5.80
N LEU A 76 -5.61 5.84 6.93
CA LEU A 76 -6.58 5.08 7.71
C LEU A 76 -7.75 5.97 8.16
N VAL A 77 -7.48 7.20 8.61
CA VAL A 77 -8.52 8.18 8.98
C VAL A 77 -9.44 8.44 7.79
N ASN A 78 -8.87 8.80 6.63
CA ASN A 78 -9.66 9.13 5.44
C ASN A 78 -10.53 7.96 4.98
N VAL A 79 -9.97 6.75 4.91
CA VAL A 79 -10.72 5.53 4.54
C VAL A 79 -11.90 5.30 5.48
N ILE A 80 -11.70 5.45 6.79
CA ILE A 80 -12.76 5.25 7.78
C ILE A 80 -13.83 6.34 7.68
N GLU A 81 -13.45 7.60 7.52
CA GLU A 81 -14.39 8.71 7.33
C GLU A 81 -15.22 8.51 6.05
N GLN A 82 -14.60 8.06 4.96
CA GLN A 82 -15.28 7.73 3.72
C GLN A 82 -16.26 6.57 3.91
N CYS A 83 -15.86 5.49 4.58
CA CYS A 83 -16.74 4.37 4.89
C CYS A 83 -17.94 4.80 5.72
N VAL A 84 -17.75 5.64 6.74
CA VAL A 84 -18.84 6.18 7.56
C VAL A 84 -19.75 7.06 6.73
N ALA A 85 -19.20 7.91 5.86
CA ALA A 85 -19.99 8.79 5.00
C ALA A 85 -20.88 8.02 4.02
N LEU A 86 -20.38 6.92 3.46
CA LEU A 86 -21.07 6.14 2.42
C LEU A 86 -22.01 5.06 2.98
N THR A 87 -21.73 4.52 4.16
CA THR A 87 -22.56 3.44 4.71
C THR A 87 -23.98 3.88 5.06
N SER A 88 -24.94 3.01 4.78
CA SER A 88 -26.32 3.11 5.26
C SER A 88 -26.65 2.08 6.33
N SER A 89 -25.68 1.26 6.73
CA SER A 89 -25.82 0.16 7.70
C SER A 89 -25.08 0.48 9.01
N PRO A 90 -25.51 -0.08 10.15
CA PRO A 90 -24.77 0.00 11.41
C PRO A 90 -23.40 -0.68 11.38
N VAL A 91 -23.17 -1.58 10.41
CA VAL A 91 -21.93 -2.34 10.23
C VAL A 91 -21.34 -2.01 8.87
N ILE A 92 -20.07 -1.60 8.85
CA ILE A 92 -19.31 -1.33 7.63
C ILE A 92 -18.92 -2.67 7.00
N SER A 93 -19.29 -2.86 5.73
CA SER A 93 -19.00 -4.07 4.97
C SER A 93 -17.59 -4.04 4.38
N ASP A 94 -17.07 -5.23 4.01
CA ASP A 94 -15.82 -5.40 3.29
C ASP A 94 -15.79 -4.64 1.96
N ALA A 95 -16.86 -4.70 1.18
CA ALA A 95 -16.98 -4.01 -0.10
C ALA A 95 -16.82 -2.48 0.01
N LEU A 96 -17.33 -1.86 1.10
CA LEU A 96 -17.13 -0.43 1.34
C LEU A 96 -15.67 -0.08 1.68
N VAL A 97 -15.01 -0.93 2.45
CA VAL A 97 -13.59 -0.75 2.75
C VAL A 97 -12.75 -0.89 1.49
N GLU A 98 -13.04 -1.88 0.65
CA GLU A 98 -12.37 -2.07 -0.64
C GLU A 98 -12.52 -0.83 -1.53
N GLN A 99 -13.75 -0.35 -1.72
CA GLN A 99 -14.03 0.86 -2.49
C GLN A 99 -13.30 2.09 -1.94
N ALA A 100 -13.24 2.26 -0.61
CA ALA A 100 -12.55 3.38 0.02
C ALA A 100 -11.02 3.30 -0.16
N LEU A 101 -10.44 2.10 -0.10
CA LEU A 101 -9.01 1.87 -0.35
C LEU A 101 -8.65 2.14 -1.83
N GLU A 102 -9.50 1.75 -2.76
CA GLU A 102 -9.31 2.05 -4.19
C GLU A 102 -9.42 3.55 -4.48
N GLY A 103 -10.35 4.25 -3.84
CA GLY A 103 -10.55 5.68 -3.98
C GLY A 103 -9.38 6.53 -3.49
N GLU A 104 -8.66 6.10 -2.48
CA GLU A 104 -7.45 6.76 -1.98
C GLU A 104 -6.22 6.56 -2.89
N ASN A 105 -6.20 5.49 -3.68
CA ASN A 105 -5.17 5.25 -4.69
C ASN A 105 -5.34 6.08 -5.98
N THR A 106 -6.21 7.09 -5.99
CA THR A 106 -6.49 7.94 -7.16
C THR A 106 -5.40 8.95 -7.51
N ALA A 107 -4.28 9.03 -6.81
CA ALA A 107 -3.08 9.54 -7.45
C ALA A 107 -2.67 8.52 -8.52
N LEU A 108 -3.08 8.76 -9.78
CA LEU A 108 -2.61 7.95 -10.90
C LEU A 108 -1.08 7.84 -10.78
N PRO A 109 -0.54 6.61 -10.61
CA PRO A 109 0.90 6.45 -10.59
C PRO A 109 1.46 7.01 -11.89
N THR A 110 2.65 7.54 -11.86
CA THR A 110 3.32 7.94 -13.10
C THR A 110 3.34 6.74 -14.05
N PHE A 111 3.37 7.02 -15.35
CA PHE A 111 3.43 5.94 -16.35
C PHE A 111 4.57 4.95 -16.09
N VAL A 112 5.70 5.45 -15.57
CA VAL A 112 6.86 4.61 -15.21
C VAL A 112 6.55 3.71 -14.01
N GLU A 113 5.92 4.23 -12.98
CA GLU A 113 5.52 3.45 -11.79
C GLU A 113 4.47 2.40 -12.14
N ALA A 114 3.42 2.78 -12.86
CA ALA A 114 2.38 1.87 -13.31
C ALA A 114 2.95 0.72 -14.17
N ARG A 115 3.85 1.04 -15.08
CA ARG A 115 4.54 0.08 -15.92
C ARG A 115 5.40 -0.87 -15.08
N ASN A 116 6.21 -0.35 -14.16
CA ASN A 116 7.07 -1.15 -13.30
C ASN A 116 6.25 -2.10 -12.42
N GLN A 117 5.15 -1.63 -11.86
CA GLN A 117 4.24 -2.44 -11.04
C GLN A 117 3.59 -3.56 -11.87
N PHE A 118 3.13 -3.24 -13.08
CA PHE A 118 2.59 -4.23 -14.00
C PHE A 118 3.64 -5.28 -14.39
N GLU A 119 4.85 -4.85 -14.78
CA GLU A 119 5.95 -5.74 -15.15
C GLU A 119 6.29 -6.69 -13.99
N LEU A 120 6.43 -6.18 -12.76
CA LEU A 120 6.73 -6.97 -11.57
C LEU A 120 5.66 -8.05 -11.30
N ASN A 121 4.39 -7.65 -11.28
CA ASN A 121 3.27 -8.55 -11.02
C ASN A 121 3.15 -9.63 -12.11
N TYR A 122 3.34 -9.24 -13.36
CA TYR A 122 3.30 -10.15 -14.50
C TYR A 122 4.43 -11.19 -14.46
N LEU A 123 5.66 -10.77 -14.16
CA LEU A 123 6.81 -11.66 -14.05
C LEU A 123 6.65 -12.66 -12.89
N ARG A 124 6.19 -12.20 -11.71
CA ARG A 124 5.89 -13.09 -10.57
C ARG A 124 4.86 -14.16 -10.95
N LYS A 125 3.77 -13.76 -11.59
CA LYS A 125 2.72 -14.68 -12.00
C LYS A 125 3.23 -15.71 -13.03
N LEU A 126 4.07 -15.29 -13.99
CA LEU A 126 4.68 -16.20 -14.94
C LEU A 126 5.60 -17.22 -14.27
N LEU A 127 6.46 -16.77 -13.33
CA LEU A 127 7.37 -17.66 -12.60
C LEU A 127 6.59 -18.64 -11.73
N GLN A 128 5.50 -18.24 -11.10
CA GLN A 128 4.61 -19.13 -10.34
C GLN A 128 4.00 -20.22 -11.25
N ILE A 129 3.41 -19.82 -12.38
CA ILE A 129 2.81 -20.78 -13.34
C ILE A 129 3.84 -21.76 -13.91
N THR A 130 5.05 -21.27 -14.17
CA THR A 130 6.12 -22.09 -14.79
C THR A 130 7.02 -22.75 -13.76
N LYS A 131 6.73 -22.66 -12.46
CA LYS A 131 7.53 -23.20 -11.34
C LYS A 131 9.01 -22.84 -11.48
N GLY A 132 9.30 -21.57 -11.75
CA GLY A 132 10.65 -21.06 -11.93
C GLY A 132 11.34 -21.43 -13.23
N ASN A 133 10.65 -22.07 -14.20
CA ASN A 133 11.24 -22.40 -15.48
C ASN A 133 11.31 -21.18 -16.41
N VAL A 134 12.48 -20.50 -16.37
CA VAL A 134 12.72 -19.25 -17.11
C VAL A 134 12.53 -19.40 -18.62
N THR A 135 12.91 -20.53 -19.21
CA THR A 135 12.77 -20.77 -20.66
C THR A 135 11.29 -20.84 -21.07
N HIS A 136 10.47 -21.48 -20.25
CA HIS A 136 9.03 -21.56 -20.48
C HIS A 136 8.36 -20.22 -20.21
N ALA A 137 8.72 -19.53 -19.13
CA ALA A 137 8.22 -18.20 -18.80
C ALA A 137 8.53 -17.17 -19.91
N ALA A 138 9.76 -17.16 -20.43
CA ALA A 138 10.15 -16.27 -21.52
C ALA A 138 9.33 -16.53 -22.80
N ARG A 139 9.09 -17.80 -23.15
CA ARG A 139 8.23 -18.17 -24.28
C ARG A 139 6.81 -17.70 -24.10
N MET A 140 6.22 -17.89 -22.91
CA MET A 140 4.86 -17.42 -22.60
C MET A 140 4.76 -15.88 -22.63
N ALA A 141 5.84 -15.19 -22.25
CA ALA A 141 5.93 -13.71 -22.34
C ALA A 141 6.18 -13.18 -23.76
N GLY A 142 6.36 -14.05 -24.76
CA GLY A 142 6.72 -13.63 -26.12
C GLY A 142 8.10 -12.95 -26.18
N ARG A 143 9.01 -13.29 -25.25
CA ARG A 143 10.37 -12.71 -25.15
C ARG A 143 11.44 -13.78 -25.32
N ASN A 144 12.62 -13.37 -25.76
CA ASN A 144 13.78 -14.25 -25.72
C ASN A 144 14.32 -14.40 -24.27
N ARG A 145 15.03 -15.51 -24.03
CA ARG A 145 15.54 -15.85 -22.70
C ARG A 145 16.45 -14.77 -22.11
N THR A 146 17.28 -14.14 -22.92
CA THR A 146 18.23 -13.10 -22.49
C THR A 146 17.52 -11.83 -22.05
N GLU A 147 16.50 -11.40 -22.81
CA GLU A 147 15.67 -10.25 -22.43
C GLU A 147 14.86 -10.52 -21.15
N PHE A 148 14.37 -11.75 -21.00
CA PHE A 148 13.63 -12.13 -19.81
C PHE A 148 14.51 -12.10 -18.56
N TYR A 149 15.77 -12.58 -18.62
CA TYR A 149 16.72 -12.43 -17.52
C TYR A 149 17.02 -10.96 -17.17
N LYS A 150 17.11 -10.08 -18.16
CA LYS A 150 17.30 -8.63 -17.91
C LYS A 150 16.09 -8.03 -17.18
N LEU A 151 14.87 -8.49 -17.49
CA LEU A 151 13.67 -8.06 -16.78
C LEU A 151 13.65 -8.58 -15.33
N LEU A 152 14.01 -9.84 -15.11
CA LEU A 152 14.12 -10.40 -13.76
C LEU A 152 15.13 -9.63 -12.91
N SER A 153 16.33 -9.38 -13.45
CA SER A 153 17.37 -8.58 -12.75
C SER A 153 16.90 -7.17 -12.44
N ARG A 154 16.17 -6.51 -13.35
CA ARG A 154 15.65 -5.16 -13.13
C ARG A 154 14.67 -5.10 -11.95
N HIS A 155 13.90 -6.15 -11.76
CA HIS A 155 12.88 -6.25 -10.70
C HIS A 155 13.34 -7.07 -9.50
N GLU A 156 14.65 -7.38 -9.41
CA GLU A 156 15.27 -8.15 -8.30
C GLU A 156 14.56 -9.49 -8.02
N LEU A 157 14.07 -10.15 -9.07
CA LEU A 157 13.40 -11.44 -8.97
C LEU A 157 14.38 -12.59 -9.24
N ASP A 158 14.46 -13.56 -8.32
CA ASP A 158 15.14 -14.83 -8.55
C ASP A 158 14.13 -15.91 -8.94
N ALA A 159 14.36 -16.57 -10.10
CA ALA A 159 13.54 -17.66 -10.57
C ALA A 159 13.63 -18.91 -9.66
N ASN A 160 14.68 -19.03 -8.86
CA ASN A 160 14.84 -20.12 -7.93
C ASN A 160 13.84 -20.08 -6.77
N ASP A 161 13.40 -18.89 -6.37
CA ASP A 161 12.40 -18.71 -5.30
C ASP A 161 11.03 -19.29 -5.64
N PHE A 162 10.81 -19.63 -6.91
CA PHE A 162 9.56 -20.19 -7.44
C PHE A 162 9.66 -21.67 -7.87
N LYS A 163 10.75 -22.33 -7.53
CA LYS A 163 10.93 -23.77 -7.78
C LYS A 163 10.42 -24.54 -6.56
N GLU A 164 9.23 -25.09 -6.69
CA GLU A 164 8.74 -26.18 -5.83
C GLU A 164 9.04 -27.56 -6.44
#